data_57992fc2909748984497a275fff0b850
#
_entry.id   57992fc2909748984497a275fff0b850
#
_cell.length_a   1.000
_cell.length_b   1.000
_cell.length_c   1.000
_cell.angle_alpha   90.00
_cell.angle_beta   90.00
_cell.angle_gamma   90.00
#
_symmetry.space_group_name_H-M   'P 1'
#
loop_
_entity.id
_entity.type
_entity.pdbx_description
1 polymer ?
#
loop_
_entity_poly.entity_id
_entity_poly.type
_entity_poly.pdbx_seq_one_letter_code
_entity_poly.pdbx_strand_id
1 'polypeptide(L)'
;MGEPSIPYTSQAKKYGDWGEDEFVYAIQSRLSDCKIKKNIIVQTAEGNAEIDCLILYKNKLFAIEVKRWKGRLIDHDGNFVQYKRDRWTDEIHTKVHKSPFKQLSRAVYLLRKQIPDNAWINNVVFFEESDYIETESDNMWFDNINELISHIISDGKTSWGNNASMFFDKCIAADYLYSNSWGKSLHCIVCDDSLRFVTSNGTLNRHNIQSISISHHWSYDEVKITTRNGTHHIGNIENGSIHVIDNGYKYRYALCKLDYIHLGN
;
A
#
# COMPACT_ATOMS: atom_id res chain seq x y z
N MET A 1 -18.35 8.62 -19.66
CA MET A 1 -17.24 9.53 -19.35
C MET A 1 -16.21 8.69 -18.62
N GLY A 2 -15.02 8.54 -19.20
CA GLY A 2 -13.97 7.69 -18.60
C GLY A 2 -13.46 8.32 -17.31
N GLU A 3 -13.07 7.48 -16.34
CA GLU A 3 -12.32 7.94 -15.17
C GLU A 3 -11.11 8.77 -15.62
N PRO A 4 -10.76 9.85 -14.88
CA PRO A 4 -9.58 10.62 -15.22
C PRO A 4 -8.38 9.66 -15.22
N SER A 5 -7.72 9.54 -16.37
CA SER A 5 -6.53 8.70 -16.50
C SER A 5 -5.48 9.27 -15.54
N ILE A 6 -5.14 8.53 -14.50
CA ILE A 6 -4.01 8.85 -13.62
C ILE A 6 -2.77 8.96 -14.54
N PRO A 7 -2.13 10.12 -14.63
CA PRO A 7 -0.98 10.28 -15.50
C PRO A 7 0.15 9.36 -15.03
N TYR A 8 0.88 8.83 -15.98
CA TYR A 8 1.94 7.85 -15.80
C TYR A 8 3.04 8.31 -14.82
N THR A 9 2.90 7.96 -13.55
CA THR A 9 4.07 7.73 -12.71
C THR A 9 4.78 6.50 -13.26
N SER A 10 6.08 6.44 -13.28
CA SER A 10 6.88 5.45 -14.03
C SER A 10 6.16 4.10 -14.20
N GLN A 11 6.17 3.53 -15.39
CA GLN A 11 5.48 2.27 -15.70
C GLN A 11 5.72 1.19 -14.62
N ALA A 12 6.89 1.19 -14.00
CA ALA A 12 7.27 0.27 -12.93
C ALA A 12 6.43 0.43 -11.65
N LYS A 13 6.09 1.67 -11.23
CA LYS A 13 5.28 1.88 -10.02
C LYS A 13 3.82 1.47 -10.28
N LYS A 14 3.25 1.89 -11.43
CA LYS A 14 1.89 1.48 -11.81
C LYS A 14 1.76 -0.04 -11.91
N TYR A 15 2.81 -0.71 -12.38
CA TYR A 15 2.85 -2.17 -12.47
C TYR A 15 2.89 -2.82 -11.08
N GLY A 16 3.61 -2.24 -10.12
CA GLY A 16 3.63 -2.67 -8.71
C GLY A 16 2.26 -2.49 -8.06
N ASP A 17 1.72 -1.27 -8.11
CA ASP A 17 0.41 -0.94 -7.50
C ASP A 17 -0.73 -1.84 -8.04
N TRP A 18 -0.71 -2.14 -9.35
CA TRP A 18 -1.68 -3.06 -9.95
C TRP A 18 -1.51 -4.51 -9.44
N GLY A 19 -0.28 -4.99 -9.29
CA GLY A 19 -0.01 -6.31 -8.73
C GLY A 19 -0.50 -6.45 -7.29
N GLU A 20 -0.32 -5.42 -6.47
CA GLU A 20 -0.85 -5.40 -5.11
C GLU A 20 -2.39 -5.46 -5.09
N ASP A 21 -3.08 -4.79 -6.03
CA ASP A 21 -4.53 -4.85 -6.15
C ASP A 21 -5.02 -6.23 -6.59
N GLU A 22 -4.35 -6.85 -7.58
CA GLU A 22 -4.65 -8.22 -8.01
C GLU A 22 -4.42 -9.23 -6.89
N PHE A 23 -3.32 -9.09 -6.15
CA PHE A 23 -3.01 -9.91 -4.99
C PHE A 23 -4.12 -9.81 -3.92
N VAL A 24 -4.50 -8.60 -3.53
CA VAL A 24 -5.54 -8.37 -2.52
C VAL A 24 -6.88 -8.94 -2.98
N TYR A 25 -7.26 -8.73 -4.24
CA TYR A 25 -8.47 -9.32 -4.81
C TYR A 25 -8.44 -10.85 -4.78
N ALA A 26 -7.29 -11.45 -5.12
CA ALA A 26 -7.11 -12.90 -5.09
C ALA A 26 -7.26 -13.49 -3.67
N ILE A 27 -6.75 -12.80 -2.65
CA ILE A 27 -6.93 -13.21 -1.24
C ILE A 27 -8.39 -13.05 -0.81
N GLN A 28 -9.01 -11.88 -1.03
CA GLN A 28 -10.38 -11.59 -0.61
C GLN A 28 -11.42 -12.52 -1.24
N SER A 29 -11.21 -12.90 -2.51
CA SER A 29 -12.10 -13.81 -3.22
C SER A 29 -12.08 -15.24 -2.66
N ARG A 30 -11.04 -15.62 -1.91
CA ARG A 30 -10.86 -16.99 -1.37
C ARG A 30 -10.93 -17.06 0.15
N LEU A 31 -10.72 -15.93 0.85
CA LEU A 31 -10.78 -15.81 2.31
C LEU A 31 -11.82 -14.75 2.70
N SER A 32 -13.09 -15.12 2.71
CA SER A 32 -14.20 -14.19 3.02
C SER A 32 -14.11 -13.54 4.41
N ASP A 33 -13.53 -14.26 5.38
CA ASP A 33 -13.45 -13.82 6.77
C ASP A 33 -12.15 -13.05 7.11
N CYS A 34 -11.36 -12.66 6.10
CA CYS A 34 -10.16 -11.87 6.32
C CYS A 34 -10.44 -10.37 6.26
N LYS A 35 -9.70 -9.59 7.07
CA LYS A 35 -9.59 -8.15 6.92
C LYS A 35 -8.23 -7.85 6.30
N ILE A 36 -8.17 -6.93 5.36
CA ILE A 36 -6.94 -6.55 4.66
C ILE A 36 -6.78 -5.03 4.71
N LYS A 37 -5.57 -4.58 5.01
CA LYS A 37 -5.12 -3.20 4.81
C LYS A 37 -3.94 -3.20 3.86
N LYS A 38 -3.94 -2.30 2.89
CA LYS A 38 -2.86 -2.10 1.92
C LYS A 38 -1.96 -0.96 2.36
N ASN A 39 -0.69 -1.06 1.95
CA ASN A 39 0.28 0.04 2.06
C ASN A 39 0.31 0.65 3.47
N ILE A 40 0.64 -0.19 4.46
CA ILE A 40 0.73 0.25 5.84
C ILE A 40 1.95 1.15 6.02
N ILE A 41 1.71 2.41 6.36
CA ILE A 41 2.78 3.36 6.68
C ILE A 41 3.27 3.15 8.11
N VAL A 42 4.57 3.03 8.23
CA VAL A 42 5.28 2.97 9.50
C VAL A 42 6.23 4.16 9.60
N GLN A 43 6.03 4.99 10.61
CA GLN A 43 6.83 6.19 10.85
C GLN A 43 7.28 6.22 12.32
N THR A 44 8.57 6.09 12.56
CA THR A 44 9.17 6.09 13.89
C THR A 44 10.42 6.97 13.92
N ALA A 45 10.91 7.29 15.10
CA ALA A 45 12.17 7.99 15.27
C ALA A 45 13.39 7.22 14.69
N GLU A 46 13.25 5.89 14.55
CA GLU A 46 14.31 5.01 14.01
C GLU A 46 14.24 4.87 12.48
N GLY A 47 13.23 5.46 11.83
CA GLY A 47 13.05 5.46 10.39
C GLY A 47 11.62 5.15 9.96
N ASN A 48 11.46 5.09 8.65
CA ASN A 48 10.18 4.85 8.00
C ASN A 48 10.23 3.56 7.19
N ALA A 49 9.07 2.93 7.03
CA ALA A 49 8.88 1.77 6.19
C ALA A 49 7.43 1.72 5.69
N GLU A 50 7.20 0.89 4.70
CA GLU A 50 5.88 0.55 4.19
C GLU A 50 5.77 -0.97 4.14
N ILE A 51 4.57 -1.50 4.41
CA ILE A 51 4.23 -2.91 4.25
C ILE A 51 3.14 -2.97 3.20
N ASP A 52 3.37 -3.69 2.11
CA ASP A 52 2.47 -3.73 0.96
C ASP A 52 1.06 -4.22 1.35
N CYS A 53 0.99 -5.25 2.22
CA CYS A 53 -0.29 -5.80 2.65
C CYS A 53 -0.21 -6.34 4.10
N LEU A 54 -1.22 -6.00 4.90
CA LEU A 54 -1.43 -6.59 6.23
C LEU A 54 -2.77 -7.31 6.24
N ILE A 55 -2.75 -8.61 6.54
CA ILE A 55 -3.92 -9.47 6.60
C ILE A 55 -4.19 -9.87 8.03
N LEU A 56 -5.44 -9.69 8.47
CA LEU A 56 -5.98 -10.28 9.69
C LEU A 56 -6.93 -11.42 9.30
N TYR A 57 -6.56 -12.65 9.63
CA TYR A 57 -7.42 -13.82 9.49
C TYR A 57 -7.60 -14.51 10.82
N LYS A 58 -8.84 -14.53 11.34
CA LYS A 58 -9.13 -14.96 12.71
C LYS A 58 -8.25 -14.19 13.71
N ASN A 59 -7.36 -14.87 14.43
CA ASN A 59 -6.43 -14.23 15.37
C ASN A 59 -4.96 -14.31 14.89
N LYS A 60 -4.74 -14.36 13.58
CA LYS A 60 -3.44 -14.40 12.92
C LYS A 60 -3.22 -13.11 12.13
N LEU A 61 -2.03 -12.51 12.26
CA LEU A 61 -1.59 -11.37 11.45
C LEU A 61 -0.51 -11.82 10.49
N PHE A 62 -0.63 -11.41 9.23
CA PHE A 62 0.36 -11.62 8.19
C PHE A 62 0.76 -10.29 7.58
N ALA A 63 2.03 -9.94 7.69
CA ALA A 63 2.64 -8.85 6.93
C ALA A 63 3.21 -9.43 5.65
N ILE A 64 2.75 -8.94 4.52
CA ILE A 64 3.12 -9.48 3.20
C ILE A 64 3.80 -8.40 2.39
N GLU A 65 4.95 -8.77 1.83
CA GLU A 65 5.67 -8.01 0.82
C GLU A 65 5.43 -8.69 -0.53
N VAL A 66 4.88 -7.96 -1.50
CA VAL A 66 4.54 -8.47 -2.84
C VAL A 66 5.62 -8.06 -3.83
N LYS A 67 6.18 -9.01 -4.58
CA LYS A 67 7.22 -8.75 -5.58
C LYS A 67 6.83 -9.33 -6.94
N ARG A 68 6.67 -8.46 -7.94
CA ARG A 68 6.42 -8.83 -9.34
C ARG A 68 7.72 -8.85 -10.15
N TRP A 69 8.64 -9.68 -9.71
CA TRP A 69 9.93 -9.83 -10.38
C TRP A 69 9.90 -11.01 -11.34
N LYS A 70 9.93 -10.74 -12.64
CA LYS A 70 9.94 -11.76 -13.70
C LYS A 70 11.31 -12.40 -13.84
N GLY A 71 11.32 -13.67 -14.24
CA GLY A 71 12.53 -14.42 -14.54
C GLY A 71 13.09 -15.18 -13.34
N ARG A 72 14.35 -15.53 -13.40
CA ARG A 72 15.04 -16.27 -12.32
C ARG A 72 15.55 -15.31 -11.26
N LEU A 73 15.29 -15.63 -10.01
CA LEU A 73 15.73 -14.90 -8.83
C LEU A 73 16.68 -15.76 -8.01
N ILE A 74 17.87 -15.24 -7.70
CA ILE A 74 18.85 -15.92 -6.85
C ILE A 74 19.18 -15.01 -5.68
N ASP A 75 19.02 -15.51 -4.45
CA ASP A 75 19.49 -14.84 -3.24
C ASP A 75 21.01 -15.00 -3.14
N HIS A 76 21.72 -13.90 -3.10
CA HIS A 76 23.17 -13.86 -2.99
C HIS A 76 23.58 -12.84 -1.94
N ASP A 77 24.14 -13.31 -0.84
CA ASP A 77 24.61 -12.49 0.30
C ASP A 77 23.56 -11.50 0.83
N GLY A 78 22.29 -11.93 0.78
CA GLY A 78 21.16 -11.14 1.25
C GLY A 78 20.76 -10.00 0.31
N ASN A 79 21.05 -10.12 -0.96
CA ASN A 79 20.46 -9.41 -2.08
C ASN A 79 19.92 -10.42 -3.09
N PHE A 80 18.90 -10.03 -3.84
CA PHE A 80 18.36 -10.83 -4.92
C PHE A 80 18.94 -10.38 -6.25
N VAL A 81 19.51 -11.32 -7.01
CA VAL A 81 19.92 -11.10 -8.39
C VAL A 81 18.83 -11.64 -9.29
N GLN A 82 18.22 -10.76 -10.06
CA GLN A 82 17.20 -11.09 -11.07
C GLN A 82 17.88 -11.30 -12.41
N TYR A 83 17.60 -12.44 -13.05
CA TYR A 83 18.00 -12.77 -14.41
C TYR A 83 16.77 -12.80 -15.30
N LYS A 84 16.67 -11.85 -16.22
CA LYS A 84 15.56 -11.74 -17.15
C LYS A 84 16.06 -11.90 -18.58
N ARG A 85 15.51 -12.87 -19.30
CA ARG A 85 15.81 -13.08 -20.71
C ARG A 85 14.93 -12.15 -21.55
N ASP A 86 15.55 -11.37 -22.43
CA ASP A 86 14.83 -10.62 -23.43
C ASP A 86 14.25 -11.57 -24.48
N ARG A 87 12.96 -11.39 -24.82
CA ARG A 87 12.27 -12.31 -25.75
C ARG A 87 12.68 -12.12 -27.21
N TRP A 88 13.26 -10.96 -27.54
CA TRP A 88 13.60 -10.61 -28.91
C TRP A 88 15.07 -10.77 -29.22
N THR A 89 15.94 -10.44 -28.27
CA THR A 89 17.40 -10.50 -28.46
C THR A 89 18.03 -11.72 -27.85
N ASP A 90 17.28 -12.48 -27.04
CA ASP A 90 17.76 -13.62 -26.25
C ASP A 90 18.85 -13.26 -25.22
N GLU A 91 19.10 -11.96 -25.03
CA GLU A 91 20.07 -11.46 -24.04
C GLU A 91 19.55 -11.62 -22.61
N ILE A 92 20.48 -11.89 -21.70
CA ILE A 92 20.17 -11.97 -20.27
C ILE A 92 20.52 -10.64 -19.62
N HIS A 93 19.51 -9.94 -19.13
CA HIS A 93 19.66 -8.75 -18.32
C HIS A 93 19.67 -9.12 -16.85
N THR A 94 20.64 -8.58 -16.12
CA THR A 94 20.73 -8.79 -14.67
C THR A 94 20.39 -7.52 -13.91
N LYS A 95 19.68 -7.67 -12.79
CA LYS A 95 19.36 -6.57 -11.89
C LYS A 95 19.51 -7.04 -10.44
N VAL A 96 20.20 -6.24 -9.62
CA VAL A 96 20.36 -6.50 -8.19
C VAL A 96 19.27 -5.74 -7.42
N HIS A 97 18.58 -6.44 -6.55
CA HIS A 97 17.56 -5.93 -5.66
C HIS A 97 17.98 -6.14 -4.20
N LYS A 98 17.57 -5.23 -3.33
CA LYS A 98 17.66 -5.45 -1.88
C LYS A 98 16.77 -6.63 -1.49
N SER A 99 17.19 -7.40 -0.49
CA SER A 99 16.38 -8.52 0.01
C SER A 99 15.01 -8.06 0.48
N PRO A 100 13.91 -8.60 -0.08
CA PRO A 100 12.56 -8.31 0.37
C PRO A 100 12.33 -8.85 1.79
N PHE A 101 13.01 -9.91 2.19
CA PHE A 101 12.95 -10.44 3.55
C PHE A 101 13.49 -9.45 4.58
N LYS A 102 14.65 -8.84 4.29
CA LYS A 102 15.24 -7.80 5.16
C LYS A 102 14.37 -6.55 5.19
N GLN A 103 13.79 -6.17 4.05
CA GLN A 103 12.88 -5.04 3.93
C GLN A 103 11.64 -5.26 4.81
N LEU A 104 10.95 -6.38 4.67
CA LEU A 104 9.76 -6.72 5.44
C LEU A 104 10.07 -6.88 6.94
N SER A 105 11.16 -7.56 7.30
CA SER A 105 11.57 -7.73 8.69
C SER A 105 11.84 -6.37 9.36
N ARG A 106 12.50 -5.45 8.66
CA ARG A 106 12.71 -4.08 9.12
C ARG A 106 11.40 -3.33 9.30
N ALA A 107 10.48 -3.43 8.34
CA ALA A 107 9.18 -2.78 8.40
C ALA A 107 8.34 -3.29 9.59
N VAL A 108 8.28 -4.59 9.79
CA VAL A 108 7.56 -5.19 10.93
C VAL A 108 8.22 -4.84 12.28
N TYR A 109 9.55 -4.77 12.34
CA TYR A 109 10.25 -4.30 13.54
C TYR A 109 9.83 -2.87 13.89
N LEU A 110 9.83 -1.95 12.92
CA LEU A 110 9.40 -0.56 13.11
C LEU A 110 7.92 -0.48 13.48
N LEU A 111 7.06 -1.28 12.84
CA LEU A 111 5.63 -1.32 13.13
C LEU A 111 5.36 -1.72 14.60
N ARG A 112 6.10 -2.69 15.13
CA ARG A 112 6.02 -3.08 16.54
C ARG A 112 6.49 -1.98 17.51
N LYS A 113 7.42 -1.12 17.06
CA LYS A 113 7.85 0.07 17.83
C LYS A 113 6.78 1.16 17.83
N GLN A 114 6.09 1.34 16.71
CA GLN A 114 5.01 2.31 16.57
C GLN A 114 3.76 1.89 17.35
N ILE A 115 3.45 0.60 17.35
CA ILE A 115 2.27 0.03 18.03
C ILE A 115 2.78 -0.90 19.15
N PRO A 116 2.73 -0.46 20.42
CA PRO A 116 3.32 -1.23 21.54
C PRO A 116 2.51 -2.48 21.93
N ASP A 117 1.41 -2.77 21.24
CA ASP A 117 0.63 -3.97 21.48
C ASP A 117 1.41 -5.22 21.11
N ASN A 118 1.42 -6.20 21.96
CA ASN A 118 2.17 -7.43 21.74
C ASN A 118 1.37 -8.42 20.89
N ALA A 119 1.45 -8.26 19.57
CA ALA A 119 0.84 -9.17 18.60
C ALA A 119 1.92 -9.94 17.82
N TRP A 120 1.68 -11.24 17.59
CA TRP A 120 2.52 -12.00 16.67
C TRP A 120 2.18 -11.65 15.23
N ILE A 121 3.19 -11.32 14.45
CA ILE A 121 3.06 -11.02 13.02
C ILE A 121 3.87 -12.05 12.24
N ASN A 122 3.21 -12.77 11.35
CA ASN A 122 3.83 -13.71 10.41
C ASN A 122 4.33 -12.90 9.20
N ASN A 123 5.64 -12.94 8.94
CA ASN A 123 6.25 -12.26 7.81
C ASN A 123 6.27 -13.17 6.60
N VAL A 124 5.76 -12.72 5.47
CA VAL A 124 5.71 -13.50 4.24
C VAL A 124 6.10 -12.63 3.05
N VAL A 125 6.95 -13.14 2.17
CA VAL A 125 7.21 -12.54 0.87
C VAL A 125 6.46 -13.34 -0.20
N PHE A 126 5.69 -12.65 -1.05
CA PHE A 126 4.99 -13.25 -2.17
C PHE A 126 5.61 -12.80 -3.49
N PHE A 127 6.07 -13.77 -4.29
CA PHE A 127 6.66 -13.54 -5.61
C PHE A 127 5.63 -13.91 -6.68
N GLU A 128 5.01 -12.93 -7.34
CA GLU A 128 3.86 -13.16 -8.20
C GLU A 128 4.21 -13.66 -9.61
N GLU A 129 5.36 -13.27 -10.15
CA GLU A 129 5.67 -13.50 -11.57
C GLU A 129 7.06 -14.13 -11.81
N SER A 130 7.69 -14.68 -10.77
CA SER A 130 9.00 -15.31 -10.91
C SER A 130 8.89 -16.70 -11.55
N ASP A 131 9.81 -16.98 -12.47
CA ASP A 131 9.90 -18.31 -13.11
C ASP A 131 10.59 -19.34 -12.22
N TYR A 132 11.52 -18.86 -11.37
CA TYR A 132 12.32 -19.69 -10.48
C TYR A 132 12.93 -18.87 -9.36
N ILE A 133 12.89 -19.36 -8.14
CA ILE A 133 13.48 -18.73 -6.95
C ILE A 133 14.46 -19.68 -6.29
N GLU A 134 15.67 -19.20 -6.06
CA GLU A 134 16.72 -19.90 -5.33
C GLU A 134 17.12 -19.05 -4.12
N THR A 135 16.85 -19.54 -2.92
CA THR A 135 17.18 -18.87 -1.67
C THR A 135 17.50 -19.90 -0.60
N GLU A 136 18.54 -19.63 0.20
CA GLU A 136 18.88 -20.39 1.41
C GLU A 136 18.21 -19.81 2.66
N SER A 137 17.35 -18.78 2.47
CA SER A 137 16.70 -18.09 3.58
C SER A 137 15.61 -18.96 4.21
N ASP A 138 15.64 -19.10 5.52
CA ASP A 138 14.56 -19.72 6.31
C ASP A 138 13.30 -18.83 6.41
N ASN A 139 13.30 -17.66 5.75
CA ASN A 139 12.13 -16.79 5.74
C ASN A 139 11.01 -17.38 4.90
N MET A 140 9.78 -17.18 5.34
CA MET A 140 8.58 -17.66 4.66
C MET A 140 8.36 -16.90 3.36
N TRP A 141 8.22 -17.66 2.27
CA TRP A 141 7.87 -17.11 0.96
C TRP A 141 7.00 -18.07 0.15
N PHE A 142 6.25 -17.53 -0.80
CA PHE A 142 5.41 -18.26 -1.73
C PHE A 142 5.47 -17.59 -3.11
N ASP A 143 5.30 -18.40 -4.16
CA ASP A 143 5.07 -17.97 -5.54
C ASP A 143 3.70 -18.47 -6.07
N ASN A 144 3.00 -19.23 -5.24
CA ASN A 144 1.67 -19.76 -5.51
C ASN A 144 0.67 -19.23 -4.49
N ILE A 145 -0.35 -18.52 -4.97
CA ILE A 145 -1.38 -17.91 -4.12
C ILE A 145 -2.19 -18.93 -3.32
N ASN A 146 -2.41 -20.14 -3.84
CA ASN A 146 -3.18 -21.17 -3.15
C ASN A 146 -2.37 -21.78 -1.97
N GLU A 147 -1.05 -21.88 -2.12
CA GLU A 147 -0.16 -22.33 -1.04
C GLU A 147 -0.10 -21.28 0.08
N LEU A 148 0.02 -20.00 -0.29
CA LEU A 148 -0.05 -18.91 0.67
C LEU A 148 -1.38 -18.92 1.44
N ILE A 149 -2.52 -19.10 0.75
CA ILE A 149 -3.83 -19.17 1.39
C ILE A 149 -3.93 -20.37 2.33
N SER A 150 -3.44 -21.53 1.91
CA SER A 150 -3.39 -22.74 2.76
C SER A 150 -2.57 -22.48 4.02
N HIS A 151 -1.43 -21.80 3.89
CA HIS A 151 -0.60 -21.40 5.03
C HIS A 151 -1.34 -20.40 5.96
N ILE A 152 -2.03 -19.41 5.43
CA ILE A 152 -2.83 -18.45 6.22
C ILE A 152 -3.90 -19.19 7.02
N ILE A 153 -4.55 -20.19 6.42
CA ILE A 153 -5.62 -20.95 7.06
C ILE A 153 -5.06 -21.86 8.16
N SER A 154 -4.01 -22.65 7.88
CA SER A 154 -3.55 -23.77 8.72
C SER A 154 -2.35 -23.42 9.60
N ASP A 155 -1.29 -22.84 9.05
CA ASP A 155 0.04 -22.87 9.65
C ASP A 155 0.48 -21.58 10.34
N GLY A 156 -0.11 -20.43 9.97
CA GLY A 156 0.27 -19.14 10.57
C GLY A 156 0.08 -19.12 12.10
N LYS A 157 1.07 -18.56 12.80
CA LYS A 157 1.02 -18.44 14.27
C LYS A 157 -0.05 -17.46 14.70
N THR A 158 -0.79 -17.83 15.74
CA THR A 158 -1.84 -17.00 16.33
C THR A 158 -1.28 -16.05 17.39
N SER A 159 -1.88 -14.88 17.51
CA SER A 159 -1.65 -13.97 18.63
C SER A 159 -2.45 -14.41 19.87
N TRP A 160 -1.99 -14.00 21.05
CA TRP A 160 -2.69 -14.28 22.30
C TRP A 160 -3.94 -13.40 22.44
N GLY A 161 -5.06 -13.99 22.84
CA GLY A 161 -6.30 -13.25 23.05
C GLY A 161 -6.74 -12.48 21.77
N ASN A 162 -7.26 -11.26 21.94
CA ASN A 162 -7.73 -10.38 20.87
C ASN A 162 -6.67 -9.40 20.34
N ASN A 163 -5.39 -9.60 20.69
CA ASN A 163 -4.33 -8.65 20.37
C ASN A 163 -4.15 -8.45 18.86
N ALA A 164 -4.38 -9.48 18.03
CA ALA A 164 -4.24 -9.36 16.58
C ALA A 164 -5.22 -8.32 15.99
N SER A 165 -6.49 -8.35 16.39
CA SER A 165 -7.49 -7.39 15.93
C SER A 165 -7.17 -5.97 16.38
N MET A 166 -6.85 -5.81 17.68
CA MET A 166 -6.49 -4.50 18.25
C MET A 166 -5.27 -3.89 17.56
N PHE A 167 -4.26 -4.72 17.28
CA PHE A 167 -3.06 -4.31 16.56
C PHE A 167 -3.40 -3.90 15.14
N PHE A 168 -4.16 -4.72 14.42
CA PHE A 168 -4.60 -4.45 13.05
C PHE A 168 -5.38 -3.13 12.94
N ASP A 169 -6.31 -2.87 13.88
CA ASP A 169 -7.14 -1.66 13.86
C ASP A 169 -6.29 -0.38 14.05
N LYS A 170 -5.18 -0.47 14.79
CA LYS A 170 -4.22 0.66 14.98
C LYS A 170 -3.28 0.89 13.79
N CYS A 171 -3.13 -0.06 12.88
CA CYS A 171 -2.32 0.13 11.69
C CYS A 171 -2.96 1.14 10.74
N ILE A 172 -2.18 2.05 10.19
CA ILE A 172 -2.64 3.12 9.32
C ILE A 172 -2.21 2.81 7.89
N ALA A 173 -3.19 2.69 6.99
CA ALA A 173 -2.92 2.58 5.56
C ALA A 173 -2.51 3.94 4.98
N ALA A 174 -1.62 3.93 4.00
CA ALA A 174 -1.15 5.12 3.32
C ALA A 174 -2.28 5.87 2.62
N ASP A 175 -2.20 7.20 2.69
CA ASP A 175 -2.89 8.07 1.76
C ASP A 175 -1.98 8.39 0.58
N TYR A 176 -2.58 8.68 -0.56
CA TYR A 176 -1.87 9.01 -1.79
C TYR A 176 -2.24 10.41 -2.23
N LEU A 177 -1.24 11.27 -2.39
CA LEU A 177 -1.38 12.55 -3.05
C LEU A 177 -0.71 12.47 -4.41
N TYR A 178 -1.39 12.93 -5.43
CA TYR A 178 -0.86 12.99 -6.77
C TYR A 178 -1.00 14.40 -7.35
N SER A 179 0.05 14.83 -8.05
CA SER A 179 0.05 16.05 -8.86
C SER A 179 0.77 15.78 -10.18
N ASN A 180 0.19 16.24 -11.28
CA ASN A 180 0.81 16.19 -12.62
C ASN A 180 2.18 16.87 -12.63
N SER A 181 2.33 17.96 -11.87
CA SER A 181 3.59 18.70 -11.76
C SER A 181 4.71 17.91 -11.07
N TRP A 182 4.38 16.92 -10.26
CA TRP A 182 5.36 16.08 -9.57
C TRP A 182 5.76 14.85 -10.37
N GLY A 183 4.87 14.39 -11.27
CA GLY A 183 5.07 13.15 -12.04
C GLY A 183 5.17 11.88 -11.18
N LYS A 184 4.81 11.94 -9.90
CA LYS A 184 4.85 10.84 -8.93
C LYS A 184 3.77 11.01 -7.85
N SER A 185 3.37 9.90 -7.24
CA SER A 185 2.53 9.92 -6.04
C SER A 185 3.38 10.11 -4.78
N LEU A 186 2.85 10.80 -3.80
CA LEU A 186 3.38 10.89 -2.45
C LEU A 186 2.54 9.98 -1.54
N HIS A 187 3.17 9.00 -0.90
CA HIS A 187 2.56 8.20 0.17
C HIS A 187 2.74 8.94 1.49
N CYS A 188 1.66 9.21 2.19
CA CYS A 188 1.68 10.03 3.41
C CYS A 188 0.47 9.69 4.29
N ILE A 189 0.32 10.42 5.38
CA ILE A 189 -0.88 10.41 6.22
C ILE A 189 -1.50 11.81 6.14
N VAL A 190 -2.69 11.92 5.56
CA VAL A 190 -3.46 13.16 5.55
C VAL A 190 -4.03 13.40 6.95
N CYS A 191 -3.81 14.57 7.52
CA CYS A 191 -4.30 14.90 8.85
C CYS A 191 -5.83 15.08 8.85
N ASP A 192 -6.51 14.47 9.81
CA ASP A 192 -7.98 14.48 9.92
C ASP A 192 -8.56 15.89 10.04
N ASP A 193 -7.85 16.80 10.72
CA ASP A 193 -8.24 18.18 10.93
C ASP A 193 -8.21 19.04 9.67
N SER A 194 -7.53 18.57 8.62
CA SER A 194 -7.36 19.30 7.36
C SER A 194 -8.35 18.91 6.25
N LEU A 195 -9.10 17.82 6.44
CA LEU A 195 -10.06 17.30 5.47
C LEU A 195 -11.50 17.44 6.00
N ARG A 196 -12.12 18.56 5.68
CA ARG A 196 -13.50 18.83 6.05
C ARG A 196 -14.26 19.51 4.93
N PHE A 197 -15.22 18.79 4.34
CA PHE A 197 -16.09 19.34 3.30
C PHE A 197 -17.52 19.40 3.80
N VAL A 198 -18.13 20.58 3.68
CA VAL A 198 -19.54 20.79 4.03
C VAL A 198 -20.38 20.56 2.77
N THR A 199 -21.34 19.66 2.85
CA THR A 199 -22.30 19.36 1.79
C THR A 199 -23.71 19.63 2.27
N SER A 200 -24.68 19.62 1.37
CA SER A 200 -26.11 19.72 1.72
C SER A 200 -26.59 18.61 2.67
N ASN A 201 -25.90 17.47 2.66
CA ASN A 201 -26.26 16.27 3.43
C ASN A 201 -25.40 16.09 4.69
N GLY A 202 -24.58 17.08 5.05
CA GLY A 202 -23.71 17.04 6.22
C GLY A 202 -22.24 17.28 5.91
N THR A 203 -21.39 17.01 6.90
CA THR A 203 -19.94 17.19 6.77
C THR A 203 -19.27 15.89 6.42
N LEU A 204 -18.45 15.91 5.36
CA LEU A 204 -17.54 14.82 4.99
C LEU A 204 -16.16 15.07 5.60
N ASN A 205 -15.53 14.02 6.09
CA ASN A 205 -14.18 14.02 6.66
C ASN A 205 -13.42 12.78 6.17
N ARG A 206 -12.18 12.59 6.62
CA ARG A 206 -11.34 11.45 6.26
C ARG A 206 -12.05 10.09 6.36
N HIS A 207 -12.87 9.88 7.38
CA HIS A 207 -13.54 8.59 7.61
C HIS A 207 -14.64 8.29 6.59
N ASN A 208 -15.25 9.33 6.01
CA ASN A 208 -16.30 9.18 4.99
C ASN A 208 -15.73 9.18 3.57
N ILE A 209 -14.60 9.85 3.34
CA ILE A 209 -14.02 10.07 2.01
C ILE A 209 -13.13 8.89 1.63
N GLN A 210 -13.28 8.42 0.40
CA GLN A 210 -12.40 7.46 -0.25
C GLN A 210 -11.38 8.17 -1.14
N SER A 211 -11.85 9.11 -1.97
CA SER A 211 -10.97 9.84 -2.88
C SER A 211 -11.51 11.21 -3.23
N ILE A 212 -10.61 12.08 -3.66
CA ILE A 212 -10.88 13.43 -4.13
C ILE A 212 -10.16 13.60 -5.45
N SER A 213 -10.89 13.90 -6.53
CA SER A 213 -10.32 14.31 -7.82
C SER A 213 -10.48 15.81 -7.97
N ILE A 214 -9.46 16.48 -8.45
CA ILE A 214 -9.43 17.93 -8.65
C ILE A 214 -9.21 18.21 -10.13
N SER A 215 -10.15 18.93 -10.74
CA SER A 215 -10.08 19.36 -12.15
C SER A 215 -9.82 20.86 -12.19
N HIS A 216 -8.70 21.24 -12.78
CA HIS A 216 -8.28 22.63 -12.87
C HIS A 216 -8.91 23.29 -14.10
N HIS A 217 -9.72 24.33 -13.88
CA HIS A 217 -10.31 25.18 -14.90
C HIS A 217 -9.66 26.57 -14.87
N TRP A 218 -9.89 27.38 -15.88
CA TRP A 218 -9.27 28.70 -16.00
C TRP A 218 -9.56 29.63 -14.82
N SER A 219 -10.75 29.56 -14.26
CA SER A 219 -11.23 30.49 -13.21
C SER A 219 -11.59 29.82 -11.87
N TYR A 220 -11.60 28.51 -11.79
CA TYR A 220 -11.94 27.76 -10.57
C TYR A 220 -11.39 26.33 -10.63
N ASP A 221 -11.30 25.70 -9.47
CA ASP A 221 -11.01 24.27 -9.34
C ASP A 221 -12.29 23.51 -8.99
N GLU A 222 -12.67 22.53 -9.79
CA GLU A 222 -13.77 21.62 -9.50
C GLU A 222 -13.25 20.42 -8.72
N VAL A 223 -13.98 20.06 -7.67
CA VAL A 223 -13.66 18.91 -6.83
C VAL A 223 -14.76 17.88 -6.90
N LYS A 224 -14.40 16.65 -7.25
CA LYS A 224 -15.25 15.49 -7.14
C LYS A 224 -14.80 14.63 -5.97
N ILE A 225 -15.64 14.53 -4.95
CA ILE A 225 -15.39 13.70 -3.76
C ILE A 225 -16.15 12.40 -3.94
N THR A 226 -15.45 11.28 -3.83
CA THR A 226 -16.04 9.94 -3.77
C THR A 226 -15.99 9.47 -2.32
N THR A 227 -17.12 9.11 -1.78
CA THR A 227 -17.23 8.59 -0.41
C THR A 227 -17.08 7.07 -0.41
N ARG A 228 -16.76 6.49 0.75
CA ARG A 228 -16.56 5.03 0.93
C ARG A 228 -17.79 4.19 0.64
N ASN A 229 -18.98 4.78 0.68
CA ASN A 229 -20.24 4.13 0.29
C ASN A 229 -20.59 4.31 -1.20
N GLY A 230 -19.67 4.88 -1.99
CA GLY A 230 -19.83 5.08 -3.44
C GLY A 230 -20.62 6.34 -3.83
N THR A 231 -21.04 7.19 -2.88
CA THR A 231 -21.70 8.47 -3.21
C THR A 231 -20.70 9.48 -3.76
N HIS A 232 -21.11 10.26 -4.74
CA HIS A 232 -20.30 11.33 -5.33
C HIS A 232 -20.87 12.71 -4.96
N HIS A 233 -19.97 13.61 -4.61
CA HIS A 233 -20.27 15.03 -4.38
C HIS A 233 -19.38 15.87 -5.29
N ILE A 234 -19.96 16.90 -5.91
CA ILE A 234 -19.23 17.84 -6.77
C ILE A 234 -19.35 19.23 -6.13
N GLY A 235 -18.24 19.95 -6.10
CA GLY A 235 -18.18 21.30 -5.57
C GLY A 235 -16.98 22.06 -6.13
N ASN A 236 -16.90 23.35 -5.82
CA ASN A 236 -15.77 24.19 -6.18
C ASN A 236 -14.92 24.47 -4.95
N ILE A 237 -13.61 24.58 -5.14
CA ILE A 237 -12.66 24.99 -4.10
C ILE A 237 -12.09 26.35 -4.49
N GLU A 238 -12.21 27.31 -3.60
CA GLU A 238 -11.60 28.64 -3.84
C GLU A 238 -10.24 28.76 -3.17
N ASN A 239 -9.80 28.20 -2.19
CA ASN A 239 -8.48 28.25 -1.56
C ASN A 239 -8.36 27.23 -0.44
N GLY A 240 -8.18 25.98 -0.76
CA GLY A 240 -8.01 24.91 0.22
C GLY A 240 -6.57 24.49 0.39
N SER A 241 -6.25 23.96 1.56
CA SER A 241 -4.99 23.26 1.78
C SER A 241 -5.20 22.05 2.67
N ILE A 242 -4.38 21.04 2.48
CA ILE A 242 -4.34 19.88 3.36
C ILE A 242 -3.00 19.82 4.09
N HIS A 243 -3.03 19.28 5.30
CA HIS A 243 -1.84 18.93 6.04
C HIS A 243 -1.62 17.44 5.96
N VAL A 244 -0.37 17.06 5.76
CA VAL A 244 0.03 15.66 5.69
C VAL A 244 1.25 15.42 6.58
N ILE A 245 1.39 14.20 7.05
CA ILE A 245 2.59 13.72 7.73
C ILE A 245 3.32 12.82 6.73
N ASP A 246 4.52 13.21 6.38
CA ASP A 246 5.45 12.43 5.58
C ASP A 246 6.80 12.39 6.28
N ASN A 247 7.36 11.19 6.44
CA ASN A 247 8.62 10.97 7.14
C ASN A 247 8.66 11.58 8.56
N GLY A 248 7.52 11.64 9.26
CA GLY A 248 7.39 12.21 10.60
C GLY A 248 7.30 13.74 10.64
N TYR A 249 7.38 14.42 9.52
CA TYR A 249 7.24 15.87 9.41
C TYR A 249 5.88 16.26 8.87
N LYS A 250 5.30 17.36 9.40
CA LYS A 250 4.02 17.92 8.93
C LYS A 250 4.27 18.91 7.80
N TYR A 251 3.65 18.67 6.64
CA TYR A 251 3.70 19.53 5.47
C TYR A 251 2.31 20.07 5.14
N ARG A 252 2.27 21.19 4.44
CA ARG A 252 1.04 21.82 3.93
C ARG A 252 1.07 21.84 2.41
N TYR A 253 0.04 21.29 1.79
CA TYR A 253 -0.15 21.32 0.34
C TYR A 253 -1.42 22.11 -0.01
N ALA A 254 -1.31 23.04 -0.96
CA ALA A 254 -2.47 23.71 -1.52
C ALA A 254 -3.24 22.72 -2.41
N LEU A 255 -4.56 22.64 -2.25
CA LEU A 255 -5.41 21.72 -3.03
C LEU A 255 -5.34 22.02 -4.53
N CYS A 256 -5.23 23.30 -4.91
CA CYS A 256 -5.06 23.72 -6.31
C CYS A 256 -3.77 23.22 -6.99
N LYS A 257 -2.85 22.60 -6.25
CA LYS A 257 -1.63 21.96 -6.78
C LYS A 257 -1.73 20.45 -6.86
N LEU A 258 -2.85 19.87 -6.45
CA LEU A 258 -3.10 18.45 -6.45
C LEU A 258 -4.13 18.11 -7.51
N ASP A 259 -3.97 16.98 -8.16
CA ASP A 259 -4.94 16.45 -9.13
C ASP A 259 -5.78 15.33 -8.52
N TYR A 260 -5.21 14.61 -7.55
CA TYR A 260 -5.89 13.48 -6.94
C TYR A 260 -5.38 13.19 -5.52
N ILE A 261 -6.33 12.81 -4.66
CA ILE A 261 -6.07 12.33 -3.29
C ILE A 261 -6.85 11.04 -3.11
N HIS A 262 -6.18 9.99 -2.66
CA HIS A 262 -6.81 8.76 -2.20
C HIS A 262 -6.55 8.61 -0.71
N LEU A 263 -7.59 8.27 0.05
CA LEU A 263 -7.47 8.09 1.50
C LEU A 263 -7.48 6.59 1.83
N GLY A 264 -6.41 6.12 2.41
CA GLY A 264 -6.28 4.77 2.96
C GLY A 264 -7.31 4.49 4.06
N ASN A 265 -7.55 3.19 4.30
CA ASN A 265 -8.50 2.73 5.34
C ASN A 265 -7.84 2.58 6.70
#